data_8a25162ac431b6e3c061cc1030c4196f
#
_entry.id   8a25162ac431b6e3c061cc1030c4196f
#
_cell.length_a   1.000
_cell.length_b   1.000
_cell.length_c   1.000
_cell.angle_alpha   90.00
_cell.angle_beta   90.00
_cell.angle_gamma   90.00
#
_symmetry.space_group_name_H-M   'P 1'
#
loop_
_entity.id
_entity.type
_entity.pdbx_description
1 polymer ?
#
loop_
_entity_poly.entity_id
_entity_poly.type
_entity_poly.pdbx_seq_one_letter_code
_entity_poly.pdbx_strand_id
1 'polypeptide(L)'
;MSTETTEVTTVLPPADMDAMLDLSRFLAHVAEPAALLGPDGQTVPLPMEAYRILVKVVESMRAGKAITVAPLDQRLTTQEAADFLGISRPTLVKLLEQGEIAYERPAAGRHRRVRLADVLDFQSRKREVRRTTLDQMTADAVEAGLYDEVPNYSEALRSARKHRAS
;
A
#
# COMPACT_ATOMS: atom_id res chain seq x y z
N MET A 1 16.48 -30.77 -7.92
CA MET A 1 15.39 -29.80 -8.19
C MET A 1 15.52 -28.74 -7.12
N SER A 2 16.21 -27.66 -7.44
CA SER A 2 16.44 -26.55 -6.51
C SER A 2 15.11 -25.81 -6.30
N THR A 3 14.59 -25.81 -5.09
CA THR A 3 13.51 -24.92 -4.68
C THR A 3 14.12 -23.52 -4.61
N GLU A 4 13.94 -22.72 -5.66
CA GLU A 4 14.15 -21.28 -5.57
C GLU A 4 13.18 -20.75 -4.51
N THR A 5 13.72 -20.54 -3.32
CA THR A 5 13.04 -19.74 -2.30
C THR A 5 13.05 -18.31 -2.84
N THR A 6 11.95 -17.89 -3.43
CA THR A 6 11.77 -16.52 -3.90
C THR A 6 11.76 -15.62 -2.66
N GLU A 7 12.88 -14.98 -2.39
CA GLU A 7 13.09 -14.15 -1.23
C GLU A 7 12.33 -12.83 -1.42
N VAL A 8 11.39 -12.57 -0.53
CA VAL A 8 10.71 -11.26 -0.47
C VAL A 8 11.69 -10.28 0.15
N THR A 9 12.20 -9.36 -0.65
CA THR A 9 13.12 -8.33 -0.17
C THR A 9 12.36 -7.06 0.18
N THR A 10 12.39 -6.67 1.45
CA THR A 10 11.86 -5.39 1.92
C THR A 10 13.01 -4.43 2.17
N VAL A 11 12.97 -3.28 1.51
CA VAL A 11 13.96 -2.22 1.62
C VAL A 11 13.32 -1.03 2.32
N LEU A 12 13.95 -0.57 3.40
CA LEU A 12 13.54 0.63 4.13
C LEU A 12 14.03 1.89 3.41
N PRO A 13 13.38 3.04 3.62
CA PRO A 13 13.90 4.32 3.14
C PRO A 13 15.30 4.57 3.70
N PRO A 14 16.22 5.17 2.93
CA PRO A 14 17.54 5.52 3.44
C PRO A 14 17.44 6.60 4.51
N ALA A 15 18.44 6.65 5.39
CA ALA A 15 18.55 7.72 6.39
C ALA A 15 18.81 9.09 5.76
N ASP A 16 19.52 9.12 4.64
CA ASP A 16 19.78 10.34 3.85
C ASP A 16 18.60 10.59 2.89
N MET A 17 17.70 11.45 3.30
CA MET A 17 16.54 11.85 2.51
C MET A 17 16.88 12.91 1.45
N ASP A 18 18.01 13.62 1.57
CA ASP A 18 18.42 14.63 0.61
C ASP A 18 18.84 13.97 -0.71
N ALA A 19 19.59 12.87 -0.65
CA ALA A 19 19.92 12.06 -1.82
C ALA A 19 18.66 11.51 -2.52
N MET A 20 17.62 11.13 -1.76
CA MET A 20 16.32 10.73 -2.32
C MET A 20 15.58 11.88 -3.00
N LEU A 21 15.67 13.09 -2.46
CA LEU A 21 15.06 14.27 -3.04
C LEU A 21 15.74 14.63 -4.37
N ASP A 22 17.06 14.59 -4.43
CA ASP A 22 17.82 14.88 -5.63
C ASP A 22 17.56 13.84 -6.73
N LEU A 23 17.54 12.56 -6.37
CA LEU A 23 17.16 11.49 -7.29
C LEU A 23 15.74 11.68 -7.83
N SER A 24 14.79 12.05 -6.98
CA SER A 24 13.41 12.30 -7.40
C SER A 24 13.31 13.49 -8.36
N ARG A 25 14.03 14.59 -8.09
CA ARG A 25 14.08 15.75 -8.98
C ARG A 25 14.68 15.38 -10.32
N PHE A 26 15.78 14.64 -10.31
CA PHE A 26 16.41 14.13 -11.52
C PHE A 26 15.42 13.31 -12.35
N LEU A 27 14.79 12.30 -11.76
CA LEU A 27 13.82 11.45 -12.45
C LEU A 27 12.61 12.22 -12.99
N ALA A 28 12.16 13.28 -12.31
CA ALA A 28 11.03 14.09 -12.78
C ALA A 28 11.34 14.88 -14.06
N HIS A 29 12.61 15.12 -14.37
CA HIS A 29 13.05 15.91 -15.52
C HIS A 29 13.64 15.08 -16.66
N VAL A 30 13.73 13.76 -16.50
CA VAL A 30 14.26 12.89 -17.54
C VAL A 30 13.24 12.77 -18.67
N ALA A 31 13.62 13.36 -19.83
CA ALA A 31 12.95 13.05 -21.09
C ALA A 31 13.49 11.70 -21.62
N GLU A 32 12.64 10.90 -22.19
CA GLU A 32 13.04 9.64 -22.84
C GLU A 32 14.11 9.85 -23.93
N PRO A 33 15.04 8.91 -24.08
CA PRO A 33 15.25 7.67 -23.33
C PRO A 33 16.13 7.84 -22.08
N ALA A 34 15.73 7.26 -20.94
CA ALA A 34 16.58 7.15 -19.77
C ALA A 34 17.62 6.04 -19.96
N ALA A 35 18.80 6.20 -19.34
CA ALA A 35 19.87 5.20 -19.42
C ALA A 35 20.62 5.09 -18.08
N LEU A 36 21.16 3.91 -17.80
CA LEU A 36 22.08 3.68 -16.68
C LEU A 36 23.52 3.78 -17.15
N LEU A 37 24.36 4.46 -16.37
CA LEU A 37 25.79 4.52 -16.57
C LEU A 37 26.47 3.51 -15.66
N GLY A 38 27.18 2.55 -16.25
CA GLY A 38 27.99 1.58 -15.54
C GLY A 38 29.28 2.18 -14.97
N PRO A 39 29.94 1.51 -14.01
CA PRO A 39 31.21 1.94 -13.44
C PRO A 39 32.36 1.91 -14.46
N ASP A 40 32.21 1.17 -15.55
CA ASP A 40 33.10 1.07 -16.71
C ASP A 40 32.86 2.17 -17.77
N GLY A 41 31.93 3.09 -17.51
CA GLY A 41 31.54 4.16 -18.44
C GLY A 41 30.58 3.71 -19.54
N GLN A 42 30.17 2.45 -19.58
CA GLN A 42 29.16 1.99 -20.53
C GLN A 42 27.77 2.51 -20.16
N THR A 43 27.01 2.90 -21.18
CA THR A 43 25.64 3.36 -21.02
C THR A 43 24.67 2.31 -21.54
N VAL A 44 23.72 1.87 -20.69
CA VAL A 44 22.69 0.89 -21.04
C VAL A 44 21.32 1.57 -21.01
N PRO A 45 20.55 1.54 -22.12
CA PRO A 45 19.21 2.11 -22.14
C PRO A 45 18.32 1.44 -21.08
N LEU A 46 17.59 2.25 -20.34
CA LEU A 46 16.64 1.77 -19.33
C LEU A 46 15.26 1.57 -19.96
N PRO A 47 14.70 0.34 -19.99
CA PRO A 47 13.34 0.13 -20.48
C PRO A 47 12.35 1.00 -19.70
N MET A 48 11.32 1.49 -20.39
CA MET A 48 10.32 2.40 -19.79
C MET A 48 9.60 1.78 -18.59
N GLU A 49 9.36 0.48 -18.61
CA GLU A 49 8.74 -0.26 -17.51
C GLU A 49 9.61 -0.21 -16.25
N ALA A 50 10.92 -0.41 -16.41
CA ALA A 50 11.89 -0.32 -15.31
C ALA A 50 12.00 1.11 -14.78
N TYR A 51 12.00 2.10 -15.65
CA TYR A 51 11.98 3.51 -15.27
C TYR A 51 10.76 3.87 -14.43
N ARG A 52 9.56 3.45 -14.86
CA ARG A 52 8.31 3.69 -14.11
C ARG A 52 8.31 3.05 -12.73
N ILE A 53 8.89 1.86 -12.60
CA ILE A 53 9.05 1.20 -11.30
C ILE A 53 10.00 2.02 -10.42
N LEU A 54 11.14 2.47 -10.96
CA LEU A 54 12.12 3.28 -10.25
C LEU A 54 11.50 4.57 -9.70
N VAL A 55 10.74 5.29 -10.52
CA VAL A 55 10.00 6.50 -10.10
C VAL A 55 9.08 6.19 -8.91
N LYS A 56 8.27 5.14 -9.00
CA LYS A 56 7.34 4.75 -7.91
C LYS A 56 8.07 4.35 -6.63
N VAL A 57 9.22 3.68 -6.75
CA VAL A 57 10.06 3.32 -5.60
C VAL A 57 10.56 4.58 -4.90
N VAL A 58 11.14 5.51 -5.66
CA VAL A 58 11.68 6.77 -5.12
C VAL A 58 10.58 7.62 -4.46
N GLU A 59 9.43 7.78 -5.10
CA GLU A 59 8.29 8.50 -4.53
C GLU A 59 7.80 7.89 -3.21
N SER A 60 7.71 6.56 -3.16
CA SER A 60 7.26 5.85 -1.96
C SER A 60 8.28 5.98 -0.82
N MET A 61 9.56 5.84 -1.10
CA MET A 61 10.63 6.01 -0.10
C MET A 61 10.70 7.46 0.41
N ARG A 62 10.50 8.45 -0.44
CA ARG A 62 10.38 9.87 -0.01
C ARG A 62 9.19 10.09 0.93
N ALA A 63 8.11 9.34 0.76
CA ALA A 63 6.97 9.37 1.67
C ALA A 63 7.19 8.55 2.97
N GLY A 64 8.44 8.12 3.24
CA GLY A 64 8.79 7.34 4.43
C GLY A 64 8.31 5.88 4.38
N LYS A 65 7.92 5.37 3.22
CA LYS A 65 7.38 4.01 3.07
C LYS A 65 8.48 3.03 2.69
N ALA A 66 8.48 1.86 3.34
CA ALA A 66 9.28 0.72 2.89
C ALA A 66 8.74 0.17 1.56
N ILE A 67 9.63 -0.40 0.75
CA ILE A 67 9.30 -1.05 -0.52
C ILE A 67 9.54 -2.54 -0.38
N THR A 68 8.57 -3.32 -0.81
CA THR A 68 8.71 -4.77 -0.93
C THR A 68 8.62 -5.15 -2.41
N VAL A 69 9.62 -5.88 -2.89
CA VAL A 69 9.64 -6.45 -4.24
C VAL A 69 9.39 -7.94 -4.13
N ALA A 70 8.35 -8.41 -4.81
CA ALA A 70 7.99 -9.82 -4.83
C ALA A 70 7.36 -10.19 -6.17
N PRO A 71 7.58 -11.41 -6.70
CA PRO A 71 6.87 -11.92 -7.86
C PRO A 71 5.37 -12.10 -7.56
N LEU A 72 4.52 -11.79 -8.53
CA LEU A 72 3.06 -11.92 -8.39
C LEU A 72 2.57 -13.37 -8.28
N ASP A 73 3.33 -14.31 -8.83
CA ASP A 73 3.05 -15.75 -8.77
C ASP A 73 3.50 -16.41 -7.46
N GLN A 74 4.11 -15.64 -6.56
CA GLN A 74 4.51 -16.09 -5.24
C GLN A 74 3.32 -16.70 -4.49
N ARG A 75 3.53 -17.89 -3.92
CA ARG A 75 2.54 -18.62 -3.13
C ARG A 75 2.80 -18.41 -1.65
N LEU A 76 1.89 -17.70 -1.02
CA LEU A 76 1.91 -17.40 0.41
C LEU A 76 1.25 -18.52 1.21
N THR A 77 1.73 -18.75 2.44
CA THR A 77 0.98 -19.49 3.45
C THR A 77 -0.21 -18.66 3.94
N THR A 78 -1.15 -19.29 4.63
CA THR A 78 -2.27 -18.56 5.25
C THR A 78 -1.80 -17.58 6.33
N GLN A 79 -0.65 -17.80 6.97
CA GLN A 79 -0.10 -16.87 7.92
C GLN A 79 0.49 -15.65 7.21
N GLU A 80 1.38 -15.86 6.25
CA GLU A 80 2.00 -14.78 5.46
C GLU A 80 0.95 -13.89 4.76
N ALA A 81 -0.10 -14.50 4.20
CA ALA A 81 -1.19 -13.73 3.57
C ALA A 81 -2.02 -12.93 4.58
N ALA A 82 -2.23 -13.46 5.79
CA ALA A 82 -2.91 -12.75 6.87
C ALA A 82 -2.07 -11.57 7.37
N ASP A 83 -0.78 -11.78 7.58
CA ASP A 83 0.18 -10.75 7.99
C ASP A 83 0.28 -9.63 6.93
N PHE A 84 0.31 -10.01 5.63
CA PHE A 84 0.32 -9.06 4.52
C PHE A 84 -0.94 -8.16 4.50
N LEU A 85 -2.11 -8.73 4.79
CA LEU A 85 -3.38 -7.99 4.85
C LEU A 85 -3.59 -7.25 6.18
N GLY A 86 -2.73 -7.46 7.19
CA GLY A 86 -2.88 -6.91 8.53
C GLY A 86 -4.10 -7.45 9.29
N ILE A 87 -4.47 -8.73 9.04
CA ILE A 87 -5.60 -9.41 9.67
C ILE A 87 -5.15 -10.68 10.40
N SER A 88 -6.02 -11.21 11.27
CA SER A 88 -5.73 -12.49 11.92
C SER A 88 -5.86 -13.68 10.94
N ARG A 89 -5.06 -14.73 11.16
CA ARG A 89 -5.14 -15.97 10.36
C ARG A 89 -6.55 -16.58 10.34
N PRO A 90 -7.32 -16.67 11.45
CA PRO A 90 -8.71 -17.13 11.41
C PRO A 90 -9.61 -16.29 10.50
N THR A 91 -9.43 -14.97 10.50
CA THR A 91 -10.15 -14.05 9.62
C THR A 91 -9.85 -14.35 8.15
N LEU A 92 -8.56 -14.53 7.81
CA LEU A 92 -8.16 -14.91 6.45
C LEU A 92 -8.81 -16.24 6.03
N VAL A 93 -8.74 -17.25 6.90
CA VAL A 93 -9.33 -18.57 6.60
C VAL A 93 -10.82 -18.45 6.28
N LYS A 94 -11.56 -17.62 7.02
CA LYS A 94 -12.97 -17.34 6.74
C LYS A 94 -13.18 -16.69 5.38
N LEU A 95 -12.33 -15.73 4.98
CA LEU A 95 -12.39 -15.10 3.65
C LEU A 95 -12.11 -16.08 2.53
N LEU A 96 -11.17 -17.01 2.72
CA LEU A 96 -10.89 -18.08 1.77
C LEU A 96 -12.08 -19.03 1.62
N GLU A 97 -12.75 -19.40 2.71
CA GLU A 97 -13.93 -20.28 2.73
C GLU A 97 -15.15 -19.62 2.11
N GLN A 98 -15.26 -18.30 2.22
CA GLN A 98 -16.29 -17.49 1.58
C GLN A 98 -16.05 -17.25 0.09
N GLY A 99 -14.88 -17.65 -0.44
CA GLY A 99 -14.50 -17.42 -1.85
C GLY A 99 -14.10 -15.99 -2.17
N GLU A 100 -13.91 -15.14 -1.16
CA GLU A 100 -13.46 -13.75 -1.34
C GLU A 100 -12.02 -13.66 -1.87
N ILE A 101 -11.19 -14.66 -1.55
CA ILE A 101 -9.81 -14.79 -2.02
C ILE A 101 -9.63 -16.22 -2.53
N ALA A 102 -9.11 -16.39 -3.74
CA ALA A 102 -8.80 -17.70 -4.30
C ALA A 102 -7.63 -18.36 -3.55
N TYR A 103 -7.67 -19.67 -3.41
CA TYR A 103 -6.59 -20.44 -2.81
C TYR A 103 -6.45 -21.82 -3.45
N GLU A 104 -5.25 -22.38 -3.33
CA GLU A 104 -4.92 -23.72 -3.82
C GLU A 104 -4.73 -24.67 -2.64
N ARG A 105 -5.15 -25.93 -2.81
CA ARG A 105 -4.81 -27.05 -1.93
C ARG A 105 -3.91 -27.97 -2.70
N PRO A 106 -2.59 -28.00 -2.44
CA PRO A 106 -1.71 -28.99 -3.04
C PRO A 106 -2.20 -30.42 -2.73
N ALA A 107 -2.18 -31.29 -3.72
CA ALA A 107 -2.69 -32.68 -3.60
C ALA A 107 -2.04 -33.50 -2.47
N ALA A 108 -0.81 -33.16 -2.07
CA ALA A 108 -0.05 -33.84 -1.04
C ALA A 108 -0.04 -33.10 0.32
N GLY A 109 -0.77 -31.99 0.47
CA GLY A 109 -0.64 -31.14 1.66
C GLY A 109 -1.96 -30.67 2.26
N ARG A 110 -2.02 -30.62 3.62
CA ARG A 110 -3.14 -30.03 4.37
C ARG A 110 -3.12 -28.50 4.38
N HIS A 111 -2.06 -27.87 3.81
CA HIS A 111 -1.85 -26.44 3.91
C HIS A 111 -2.38 -25.72 2.68
N ARG A 112 -3.27 -24.74 2.91
CA ARG A 112 -3.77 -23.83 1.87
C ARG A 112 -2.63 -22.91 1.43
N ARG A 113 -2.56 -22.64 0.12
CA ARG A 113 -1.64 -21.65 -0.46
C ARG A 113 -2.46 -20.60 -1.19
N VAL A 114 -2.05 -19.33 -1.05
CA VAL A 114 -2.71 -18.19 -1.65
C VAL A 114 -1.69 -17.47 -2.53
N ARG A 115 -2.05 -17.13 -3.76
CA ARG A 115 -1.15 -16.34 -4.61
C ARG A 115 -1.11 -14.91 -4.14
N LEU A 116 0.06 -14.29 -4.17
CA LEU A 116 0.21 -12.87 -3.84
C LEU A 116 -0.70 -11.99 -4.71
N ALA A 117 -0.85 -12.33 -5.99
CA ALA A 117 -1.77 -11.64 -6.90
C ALA A 117 -3.21 -11.59 -6.37
N ASP A 118 -3.75 -12.73 -5.88
CA ASP A 118 -5.11 -12.83 -5.36
C ASP A 118 -5.29 -11.99 -4.07
N VAL A 119 -4.24 -11.92 -3.25
CA VAL A 119 -4.22 -11.10 -2.03
C VAL A 119 -4.22 -9.61 -2.36
N LEU A 120 -3.43 -9.18 -3.34
CA LEU A 120 -3.37 -7.79 -3.82
C LEU A 120 -4.69 -7.36 -4.47
N ASP A 121 -5.30 -8.24 -5.26
CA ASP A 121 -6.60 -7.98 -5.88
C ASP A 121 -7.70 -7.77 -4.83
N PHE A 122 -7.75 -8.66 -3.84
CA PHE A 122 -8.66 -8.50 -2.69
C PHE A 122 -8.43 -7.18 -1.94
N GLN A 123 -7.17 -6.83 -1.67
CA GLN A 123 -6.84 -5.57 -1.00
C GLN A 123 -7.31 -4.36 -1.81
N SER A 124 -7.13 -4.39 -3.13
CA SER A 124 -7.54 -3.32 -4.04
C SER A 124 -9.07 -3.17 -4.07
N ARG A 125 -9.81 -4.27 -4.19
CA ARG A 125 -11.28 -4.28 -4.13
C ARG A 125 -11.80 -3.72 -2.81
N LYS A 126 -11.23 -4.13 -1.68
CA LYS A 126 -11.63 -3.61 -0.35
C LYS A 126 -11.32 -2.14 -0.16
N ARG A 127 -10.21 -1.66 -0.73
CA ARG A 127 -9.86 -0.22 -0.70
C ARG A 127 -10.85 0.59 -1.50
N GLU A 128 -11.25 0.13 -2.69
CA GLU A 128 -12.22 0.82 -3.54
C GLU A 128 -13.60 0.88 -2.89
N VAL A 129 -14.09 -0.24 -2.35
CA VAL A 129 -15.36 -0.28 -1.61
C VAL A 129 -15.34 0.71 -0.44
N ARG A 130 -14.26 0.72 0.35
CA ARG A 130 -14.14 1.66 1.47
C ARG A 130 -14.15 3.11 0.99
N ARG A 131 -13.45 3.41 -0.09
CA ARG A 131 -13.41 4.75 -0.67
C ARG A 131 -14.79 5.20 -1.10
N THR A 132 -15.50 4.38 -1.89
CA THR A 132 -16.87 4.66 -2.35
C THR A 132 -17.81 4.88 -1.17
N THR A 133 -17.73 4.05 -0.13
CA THR A 133 -18.57 4.20 1.07
C THR A 133 -18.27 5.51 1.79
N LEU A 134 -17.00 5.89 1.95
CA LEU A 134 -16.61 7.16 2.59
C LEU A 134 -17.05 8.36 1.77
N ASP A 135 -16.89 8.30 0.45
CA ASP A 135 -17.33 9.38 -0.45
C ASP A 135 -18.86 9.56 -0.36
N GLN A 136 -19.62 8.46 -0.29
CA GLN A 136 -21.05 8.49 -0.13
C GLN A 136 -21.48 9.05 1.24
N MET A 137 -20.87 8.60 2.33
CA MET A 137 -21.12 9.15 3.67
C MET A 137 -20.80 10.64 3.76
N THR A 138 -19.75 11.10 3.07
CA THR A 138 -19.40 12.51 3.00
C THR A 138 -20.43 13.31 2.23
N ALA A 139 -20.90 12.78 1.10
CA ALA A 139 -21.97 13.41 0.29
C ALA A 139 -23.27 13.53 1.10
N ASP A 140 -23.69 12.45 1.77
CA ASP A 140 -24.88 12.41 2.61
C ASP A 140 -24.77 13.42 3.77
N ALA A 141 -23.57 13.57 4.38
CA ALA A 141 -23.33 14.52 5.45
C ALA A 141 -23.38 15.99 4.97
N VAL A 142 -22.91 16.26 3.75
CA VAL A 142 -23.02 17.58 3.12
C VAL A 142 -24.49 17.90 2.78
N GLU A 143 -25.23 16.95 2.23
CA GLU A 143 -26.65 17.11 1.90
C GLU A 143 -27.50 17.30 3.17
N ALA A 144 -27.14 16.64 4.26
CA ALA A 144 -27.79 16.82 5.57
C ALA A 144 -27.41 18.13 6.28
N GLY A 145 -26.56 18.98 5.67
CA GLY A 145 -26.14 20.28 6.23
C GLY A 145 -25.28 20.19 7.46
N LEU A 146 -24.66 19.03 7.73
CA LEU A 146 -23.85 18.81 8.94
C LEU A 146 -22.58 19.69 9.00
N TYR A 147 -22.19 20.29 7.88
CA TYR A 147 -21.05 21.22 7.77
C TYR A 147 -21.47 22.69 7.70
N ASP A 148 -22.77 23.01 7.62
CA ASP A 148 -23.28 24.40 7.49
C ASP A 148 -23.32 25.12 8.84
N GLU A 149 -23.41 24.40 9.96
CA GLU A 149 -23.28 24.97 11.28
C GLU A 149 -21.80 25.00 11.72
N VAL A 150 -21.17 26.16 11.62
CA VAL A 150 -19.89 26.40 12.32
C VAL A 150 -20.22 26.48 13.81
N PRO A 151 -19.90 25.48 14.62
CA PRO A 151 -20.21 25.50 16.04
C PRO A 151 -19.48 26.70 16.65
N ASN A 152 -20.24 27.61 17.31
CA ASN A 152 -19.64 28.74 18.01
C ASN A 152 -18.96 28.23 19.29
N TYR A 153 -17.77 27.65 19.11
CA TYR A 153 -16.97 27.10 20.23
C TYR A 153 -16.71 28.12 21.34
N SER A 154 -16.70 29.43 21.03
CA SER A 154 -16.49 30.47 22.02
C SER A 154 -17.65 30.57 22.98
N GLU A 155 -18.87 30.35 22.52
CA GLU A 155 -20.10 30.41 23.35
C GLU A 155 -20.28 29.12 24.17
N ALA A 156 -20.01 27.97 23.56
CA ALA A 156 -19.99 26.68 24.25
C ALA A 156 -18.94 26.62 25.37
N LEU A 157 -17.75 27.16 25.13
CA LEU A 157 -16.71 27.27 26.16
C LEU A 157 -17.05 28.24 27.28
N ARG A 158 -17.76 29.33 26.99
CA ARG A 158 -18.26 30.26 28.03
C ARG A 158 -19.32 29.61 28.92
N SER A 159 -20.26 28.88 28.35
CA SER A 159 -21.29 28.15 29.10
C SER A 159 -20.70 27.04 29.96
N ALA A 160 -19.75 26.28 29.44
CA ALA A 160 -19.05 25.22 30.17
C ALA A 160 -18.22 25.77 31.35
N ARG A 161 -17.59 26.94 31.19
CA ARG A 161 -16.85 27.61 32.28
C ARG A 161 -17.79 28.14 33.39
N LYS A 162 -18.99 28.61 33.04
CA LYS A 162 -19.98 29.07 34.02
C LYS A 162 -20.49 27.93 34.92
N HIS A 163 -20.72 26.75 34.33
CA HIS A 163 -21.18 25.56 35.06
C HIS A 163 -20.12 24.93 35.98
N ARG A 164 -18.86 25.26 35.78
CA ARG A 164 -17.73 24.74 36.59
C ARG A 164 -17.39 25.64 37.77
N ALA A 165 -17.96 26.84 37.82
CA ALA A 165 -17.71 27.86 38.85
C ALA A 165 -18.86 28.00 39.87
N SER A 166 -19.88 27.13 39.75
CA SER A 166 -20.97 26.96 40.72
C SER A 166 -20.85 25.64 41.43
#